data_3ef0a77e80a8e37b9487f1125c4fa394
#
_entry.id   3ef0a77e80a8e37b9487f1125c4fa394
#
_cell.length_a   1.000
_cell.length_b   1.000
_cell.length_c   1.000
_cell.angle_alpha   90.00
_cell.angle_beta   90.00
_cell.angle_gamma   90.00
#
_symmetry.space_group_name_H-M   'P 1'
#
loop_
_entity.id
_entity.type
_entity.pdbx_description
1 polymer ?
#
loop_
_entity_poly.entity_id
_entity_poly.type
_entity_poly.pdbx_seq_one_letter_code
_entity_poly.pdbx_strand_id
1 'polypeptide(L)'
;DVYKRQEYVTRGNRNIKINGENIKTILADATYALENVQVLNQVNAIDYKIVDGKVAGVYAVGVEEEIFYEIKAKVVICATGGASGIYRPNNPGFSRHKMWYSPFNTGAGYAMGIRAGAEMTTFEMRFIALRCKDTISPTGTIAQGLGAKQVNSSGEGYEMRYGNTTS
;
A
#
# COMPACT_ATOMS: atom_id res chain seq x y z
N ASP A 1 2.03 -23.88 -3.13
CA ASP A 1 1.96 -23.07 -4.36
C ASP A 1 0.71 -22.19 -4.38
N VAL A 2 0.79 -21.04 -3.71
CA VAL A 2 -0.32 -20.07 -3.63
C VAL A 2 -0.73 -19.60 -5.03
N TYR A 3 0.23 -19.44 -5.93
CA TYR A 3 -0.03 -18.99 -7.31
C TYR A 3 -0.77 -20.01 -8.19
N LYS A 4 -0.75 -21.27 -7.86
CA LYS A 4 -1.47 -22.30 -8.64
C LYS A 4 -2.99 -22.25 -8.47
N ARG A 5 -3.49 -21.51 -7.48
CA ARG A 5 -4.91 -21.37 -7.19
C ARG A 5 -5.57 -20.19 -7.88
N GLN A 6 -4.77 -19.33 -8.54
CA GLN A 6 -5.28 -18.16 -9.26
C GLN A 6 -5.05 -18.28 -10.76
N GLU A 7 -6.05 -17.93 -11.51
CA GLU A 7 -5.90 -17.68 -12.94
C GLU A 7 -5.05 -16.41 -13.12
N TYR A 8 -4.01 -16.50 -13.92
CA TYR A 8 -3.17 -15.37 -14.26
C TYR A 8 -2.85 -15.35 -15.74
N VAL A 9 -2.63 -14.17 -16.26
CA VAL A 9 -2.18 -13.94 -17.62
C VAL A 9 -0.84 -13.25 -17.58
N THR A 10 0.16 -13.83 -18.25
CA THR A 10 1.47 -13.19 -18.41
C THR A 10 1.34 -11.98 -19.34
N ARG A 11 1.89 -10.84 -18.91
CA ARG A 11 1.93 -9.62 -19.69
C ARG A 11 3.39 -9.20 -19.85
N GLY A 12 4.01 -9.67 -20.93
CA GLY A 12 5.45 -9.52 -21.15
C GLY A 12 6.27 -10.39 -20.19
N ASN A 13 7.57 -10.15 -20.14
CA ASN A 13 8.52 -11.01 -19.40
C ASN A 13 8.55 -10.76 -17.89
N ARG A 14 7.90 -9.70 -17.38
CA ARG A 14 8.01 -9.26 -15.98
C ARG A 14 6.69 -8.98 -15.28
N ASN A 15 5.59 -8.97 -16.01
CA ASN A 15 4.30 -8.60 -15.46
C ASN A 15 3.32 -9.76 -15.53
N ILE A 16 2.60 -9.97 -14.44
CA ILE A 16 1.52 -10.93 -14.33
C ILE A 16 0.24 -10.15 -14.03
N LYS A 17 -0.80 -10.41 -14.79
CA LYS A 17 -2.15 -9.96 -14.45
C LYS A 17 -2.85 -11.08 -13.69
N ILE A 18 -3.33 -10.77 -12.50
CA ILE A 18 -4.07 -11.68 -11.64
C ILE A 18 -5.43 -11.08 -11.30
N ASN A 19 -6.39 -11.93 -10.96
CA ASN A 19 -7.63 -11.49 -10.33
C ASN A 19 -7.30 -11.06 -8.88
N GLY A 20 -7.38 -9.76 -8.60
CA GLY A 20 -7.02 -9.19 -7.29
C GLY A 20 -8.01 -9.46 -6.17
N GLU A 21 -9.22 -9.95 -6.48
CA GLU A 21 -10.28 -10.13 -5.48
C GLU A 21 -9.89 -11.14 -4.39
N ASN A 22 -9.25 -12.22 -4.77
CA ASN A 22 -8.95 -13.34 -3.88
C ASN A 22 -7.51 -13.39 -3.37
N ILE A 23 -6.61 -12.55 -3.89
CA ILE A 23 -5.17 -12.67 -3.58
C ILE A 23 -4.87 -12.51 -2.10
N LYS A 24 -5.52 -11.58 -1.42
CA LYS A 24 -5.30 -11.35 0.01
C LYS A 24 -5.77 -12.53 0.86
N THR A 25 -6.92 -13.08 0.55
CA THR A 25 -7.46 -14.26 1.24
C THR A 25 -6.55 -15.47 1.05
N ILE A 26 -6.12 -15.74 -0.18
CA ILE A 26 -5.21 -16.84 -0.49
C ILE A 26 -3.88 -16.71 0.26
N LEU A 27 -3.32 -15.51 0.31
CA LEU A 27 -2.07 -15.26 1.03
C LEU A 27 -2.25 -15.38 2.54
N ALA A 28 -3.36 -14.91 3.07
CA ALA A 28 -3.67 -15.04 4.49
C ALA A 28 -3.83 -16.53 4.88
N ASP A 29 -4.62 -17.28 4.15
CA ASP A 29 -4.81 -18.72 4.37
C ASP A 29 -3.49 -19.49 4.30
N ALA A 30 -2.66 -19.15 3.32
CA ALA A 30 -1.33 -19.76 3.19
C ALA A 30 -0.43 -19.42 4.38
N THR A 31 -0.52 -18.21 4.92
CA THR A 31 0.25 -17.77 6.08
C THR A 31 -0.21 -18.50 7.35
N TYR A 32 -1.51 -18.59 7.56
CA TYR A 32 -2.08 -19.30 8.71
C TYR A 32 -1.80 -20.82 8.70
N ALA A 33 -1.57 -21.39 7.52
CA ALA A 33 -1.24 -22.81 7.37
C ALA A 33 0.22 -23.14 7.73
N LEU A 34 1.08 -22.14 8.00
CA LEU A 34 2.48 -22.35 8.32
C LEU A 34 2.65 -22.53 9.84
N GLU A 35 3.10 -23.68 10.28
CA GLU A 35 3.30 -24.00 11.69
C GLU A 35 4.38 -23.15 12.39
N ASN A 36 5.33 -22.63 11.60
CA ASN A 36 6.44 -21.82 12.12
C ASN A 36 6.16 -20.31 12.06
N VAL A 37 4.92 -19.90 11.75
CA VAL A 37 4.50 -18.50 11.68
C VAL A 37 3.43 -18.24 12.73
N GLN A 38 3.67 -17.24 13.58
CA GLN A 38 2.66 -16.73 14.49
C GLN A 38 2.10 -15.42 13.94
N VAL A 39 0.78 -15.36 13.74
CA VAL A 39 0.07 -14.16 13.32
C VAL A 39 -0.57 -13.51 14.53
N LEU A 40 -0.22 -12.25 14.80
CA LEU A 40 -0.81 -11.44 15.85
C LEU A 40 -1.78 -10.44 15.22
N ASN A 41 -3.06 -10.78 15.22
CA ASN A 41 -4.11 -9.88 14.75
C ASN A 41 -4.36 -8.76 15.76
N GLN A 42 -4.81 -7.61 15.28
CA GLN A 42 -5.19 -6.46 16.12
C GLN A 42 -4.06 -6.00 17.06
N VAL A 43 -2.83 -6.21 16.64
CA VAL A 43 -1.64 -5.73 17.32
C VAL A 43 -0.99 -4.63 16.47
N ASN A 44 -0.88 -3.45 17.04
CA ASN A 44 -0.33 -2.29 16.37
C ASN A 44 1.12 -2.06 16.80
N ALA A 45 2.05 -2.18 15.86
CA ALA A 45 3.45 -1.84 16.08
C ALA A 45 3.60 -0.32 16.27
N ILE A 46 4.26 0.09 17.34
CA ILE A 46 4.41 1.51 17.72
C ILE A 46 5.83 2.04 17.57
N ASP A 47 6.83 1.19 17.78
CA ASP A 47 8.23 1.58 17.57
C ASP A 47 9.17 0.37 17.45
N TYR A 48 10.39 0.59 16.94
CA TYR A 48 11.43 -0.40 17.00
C TYR A 48 12.10 -0.44 18.37
N LYS A 49 12.43 -1.62 18.82
CA LYS A 49 13.33 -1.81 19.94
C LYS A 49 14.77 -1.69 19.45
N ILE A 50 15.48 -0.66 19.93
CA ILE A 50 16.87 -0.41 19.60
C ILE A 50 17.75 -0.79 20.79
N VAL A 51 18.77 -1.59 20.56
CA VAL A 51 19.79 -1.97 21.53
C VAL A 51 21.14 -1.78 20.87
N ASP A 52 22.03 -1.03 21.50
CA ASP A 52 23.37 -0.72 20.99
C ASP A 52 23.38 -0.22 19.53
N GLY A 53 22.40 0.64 19.19
CA GLY A 53 22.25 1.23 17.86
C GLY A 53 21.74 0.27 16.79
N LYS A 54 21.26 -0.91 17.16
CA LYS A 54 20.74 -1.92 16.24
C LYS A 54 19.29 -2.27 16.57
N VAL A 55 18.51 -2.59 15.54
CA VAL A 55 17.16 -3.11 15.71
C VAL A 55 17.24 -4.49 16.36
N ALA A 56 16.59 -4.65 17.51
CA ALA A 56 16.52 -5.89 18.29
C ALA A 56 15.09 -6.41 18.43
N GLY A 57 14.13 -5.74 17.81
CA GLY A 57 12.72 -6.12 17.87
C GLY A 57 11.78 -4.96 17.64
N VAL A 58 10.55 -5.11 18.12
CA VAL A 58 9.45 -4.16 17.97
C VAL A 58 8.67 -4.05 19.27
N TYR A 59 8.24 -2.85 19.60
CA TYR A 59 7.22 -2.60 20.60
C TYR A 59 5.86 -2.49 19.92
N ALA A 60 4.85 -3.11 20.51
CA ALA A 60 3.50 -3.09 19.97
C ALA A 60 2.45 -3.06 21.08
N VAL A 61 1.23 -2.68 20.72
CA VAL A 61 0.07 -2.67 21.64
C VAL A 61 -1.09 -3.43 21.01
N GLY A 62 -1.81 -4.17 21.84
CA GLY A 62 -3.08 -4.75 21.44
C GLY A 62 -4.12 -3.64 21.23
N VAL A 63 -4.91 -3.73 20.15
CA VAL A 63 -5.94 -2.72 19.86
C VAL A 63 -7.19 -2.92 20.69
N GLU A 64 -7.57 -4.17 20.95
CA GLU A 64 -8.74 -4.52 21.76
C GLU A 64 -8.38 -4.87 23.20
N GLU A 65 -7.15 -5.34 23.42
CA GLU A 65 -6.65 -5.73 24.72
C GLU A 65 -5.62 -4.70 25.18
N GLU A 66 -5.65 -4.31 26.43
CA GLU A 66 -4.67 -3.39 27.02
C GLU A 66 -3.33 -4.11 27.29
N ILE A 67 -2.79 -4.75 26.24
CA ILE A 67 -1.54 -5.51 26.32
C ILE A 67 -0.44 -4.75 25.58
N PHE A 68 0.69 -4.62 26.27
CA PHE A 68 1.93 -4.13 25.67
C PHE A 68 2.81 -5.32 25.29
N TYR A 69 3.26 -5.34 24.05
CA TYR A 69 4.11 -6.39 23.50
C TYR A 69 5.55 -5.88 23.36
N GLU A 70 6.49 -6.65 23.84
CA GLU A 70 7.89 -6.54 23.50
C GLU A 70 8.27 -7.77 22.67
N ILE A 71 8.39 -7.60 21.37
CA ILE A 71 8.71 -8.66 20.42
C ILE A 71 10.19 -8.59 20.09
N LYS A 72 10.96 -9.59 20.50
CA LYS A 72 12.40 -9.70 20.20
C LYS A 72 12.56 -10.36 18.83
N ALA A 73 13.35 -9.76 17.96
CA ALA A 73 13.61 -10.29 16.63
C ALA A 73 15.03 -9.95 16.16
N LYS A 74 15.65 -10.87 15.43
CA LYS A 74 16.96 -10.64 14.79
C LYS A 74 16.84 -9.75 13.56
N VAL A 75 15.70 -9.77 12.89
CA VAL A 75 15.37 -8.98 11.70
C VAL A 75 13.92 -8.54 11.80
N VAL A 76 13.64 -7.31 11.41
CA VAL A 76 12.28 -6.78 11.31
C VAL A 76 12.05 -6.28 9.90
N ILE A 77 10.97 -6.73 9.28
CA ILE A 77 10.52 -6.26 7.95
C ILE A 77 9.34 -5.31 8.15
N CYS A 78 9.52 -4.06 7.73
CA CYS A 78 8.44 -3.08 7.74
C CYS A 78 7.68 -3.12 6.41
N ALA A 79 6.43 -3.56 6.45
CA ALA A 79 5.55 -3.65 5.30
C ALA A 79 4.19 -2.96 5.56
N THR A 80 4.23 -1.80 6.23
CA THR A 80 3.04 -1.07 6.70
C THR A 80 2.32 -0.27 5.61
N GLY A 81 2.79 -0.31 4.39
CA GLY A 81 2.21 0.42 3.27
C GLY A 81 2.53 1.91 3.27
N GLY A 82 1.80 2.66 2.45
CA GLY A 82 1.99 4.09 2.26
C GLY A 82 1.36 4.93 3.37
N ALA A 83 1.63 6.24 3.33
CA ALA A 83 1.18 7.22 4.32
C ALA A 83 0.12 8.17 3.73
N SER A 84 -0.91 7.65 3.15
CA SER A 84 -1.98 8.42 2.48
C SER A 84 -2.70 9.39 3.42
N GLY A 85 -2.78 9.08 4.70
CA GLY A 85 -3.50 9.87 5.69
C GLY A 85 -2.82 11.16 6.15
N ILE A 86 -1.55 11.39 5.79
CA ILE A 86 -0.82 12.62 6.18
C ILE A 86 -1.09 13.80 5.24
N TYR A 87 -1.56 13.55 4.04
CA TYR A 87 -1.85 14.61 3.07
C TYR A 87 -3.34 14.93 3.01
N ARG A 88 -3.64 16.22 2.89
CA ARG A 88 -5.00 16.68 2.62
C ARG A 88 -5.20 16.83 1.11
N PRO A 89 -6.34 16.41 0.57
CA PRO A 89 -6.69 16.74 -0.81
C PRO A 89 -6.74 18.26 -1.02
N ASN A 90 -6.21 18.74 -2.13
CA ASN A 90 -6.25 20.17 -2.48
C ASN A 90 -7.64 20.63 -2.95
N ASN A 91 -8.55 19.71 -3.24
CA ASN A 91 -9.89 20.04 -3.67
C ASN A 91 -10.78 20.28 -2.44
N PRO A 92 -11.37 21.48 -2.28
CA PRO A 92 -12.22 21.82 -1.13
C PRO A 92 -13.42 20.89 -0.90
N GLY A 93 -13.95 20.28 -1.97
CA GLY A 93 -15.06 19.32 -1.88
C GLY A 93 -14.63 17.89 -1.55
N PHE A 94 -13.35 17.66 -1.32
CA PHE A 94 -12.81 16.32 -1.12
C PHE A 94 -12.61 16.02 0.36
N SER A 95 -13.25 14.99 0.85
CA SER A 95 -13.06 14.51 2.23
C SER A 95 -12.10 13.33 2.29
N ARG A 96 -11.57 13.05 3.48
CA ARG A 96 -10.76 11.83 3.72
C ARG A 96 -11.51 10.54 3.39
N HIS A 97 -12.83 10.56 3.44
CA HIS A 97 -13.65 9.38 3.10
C HIS A 97 -13.71 9.08 1.60
N LYS A 98 -13.26 10.00 0.75
CA LYS A 98 -13.19 9.83 -0.71
C LYS A 98 -11.77 9.48 -1.19
N MET A 99 -10.88 9.09 -0.30
CA MET A 99 -9.55 8.63 -0.66
C MET A 99 -9.56 7.13 -0.99
N TRP A 100 -8.79 6.73 -1.98
CA TRP A 100 -8.62 5.32 -2.35
C TRP A 100 -7.96 4.49 -1.25
N TYR A 101 -6.96 5.08 -0.60
CA TYR A 101 -6.25 4.42 0.49
C TYR A 101 -6.88 4.76 1.85
N SER A 102 -6.60 3.91 2.83
CA SER A 102 -7.05 4.15 4.20
C SER A 102 -6.57 5.51 4.73
N PRO A 103 -7.46 6.37 5.23
CA PRO A 103 -7.08 7.65 5.82
C PRO A 103 -6.34 7.49 7.17
N PHE A 104 -6.33 6.28 7.73
CA PHE A 104 -5.66 5.97 8.98
C PHE A 104 -4.18 5.64 8.80
N ASN A 105 -3.71 5.47 7.55
CA ASN A 105 -2.29 5.31 7.24
C ASN A 105 -1.58 6.66 7.35
N THR A 106 -1.22 7.04 8.57
CA THR A 106 -0.67 8.36 8.90
C THR A 106 0.87 8.40 8.94
N GLY A 107 1.54 7.39 8.40
CA GLY A 107 2.99 7.36 8.29
C GLY A 107 3.71 6.81 9.51
N ALA A 108 3.02 6.05 10.38
CA ALA A 108 3.64 5.47 11.58
C ALA A 108 4.87 4.60 11.24
N GLY A 109 4.80 3.76 10.21
CA GLY A 109 5.93 2.95 9.76
C GLY A 109 7.13 3.78 9.31
N TYR A 110 6.89 4.90 8.63
CA TYR A 110 7.96 5.85 8.26
C TYR A 110 8.57 6.49 9.50
N ALA A 111 7.73 6.94 10.43
CA ALA A 111 8.18 7.56 11.68
C ALA A 111 9.03 6.59 12.51
N MET A 112 8.64 5.32 12.60
CA MET A 112 9.43 4.27 13.25
C MET A 112 10.82 4.14 12.61
N GLY A 113 10.88 4.10 11.27
CA GLY A 113 12.15 4.03 10.54
C GLY A 113 13.05 5.23 10.82
N ILE A 114 12.50 6.44 10.75
CA ILE A 114 13.23 7.69 11.00
C ILE A 114 13.78 7.72 12.44
N ARG A 115 12.96 7.37 13.43
CA ARG A 115 13.40 7.31 14.83
C ARG A 115 14.50 6.27 15.07
N ALA A 116 14.49 5.20 14.31
CA ALA A 116 15.53 4.18 14.33
C ALA A 116 16.82 4.59 13.59
N GLY A 117 16.85 5.78 12.97
CA GLY A 117 18.02 6.28 12.24
C GLY A 117 18.09 5.82 10.78
N ALA A 118 17.00 5.29 10.21
CA ALA A 118 16.97 4.89 8.81
C ALA A 118 17.01 6.10 7.88
N GLU A 119 17.79 6.00 6.82
CA GLU A 119 17.75 6.95 5.71
C GLU A 119 16.49 6.72 4.87
N MET A 120 15.82 7.81 4.52
CA MET A 120 14.57 7.77 3.77
C MET A 120 14.76 8.40 2.40
N THR A 121 14.16 7.80 1.39
CA THR A 121 14.20 8.30 0.00
C THR A 121 12.80 8.57 -0.51
N THR A 122 12.70 9.38 -1.57
CA THR A 122 11.48 9.64 -2.34
C THR A 122 10.32 10.29 -1.59
N PHE A 123 10.56 10.96 -0.46
CA PHE A 123 9.52 11.70 0.27
C PHE A 123 8.95 12.89 -0.52
N GLU A 124 9.71 13.43 -1.48
CA GLU A 124 9.27 14.43 -2.43
C GLU A 124 8.23 13.90 -3.43
N MET A 125 8.18 12.59 -3.61
CA MET A 125 7.28 11.92 -4.54
C MET A 125 5.91 11.67 -3.90
N ARG A 126 4.97 12.54 -4.18
CA ARG A 126 3.55 12.34 -3.83
C ARG A 126 2.83 11.81 -5.06
N PHE A 127 2.78 10.51 -5.19
CA PHE A 127 2.12 9.87 -6.31
C PHE A 127 0.67 9.55 -6.00
N ILE A 128 -0.23 9.94 -6.88
CA ILE A 128 -1.58 9.45 -6.95
C ILE A 128 -2.00 9.31 -8.41
N ALA A 129 -2.48 8.13 -8.78
CA ALA A 129 -3.06 7.94 -10.11
C ALA A 129 -4.40 8.66 -10.21
N LEU A 130 -4.78 9.05 -11.42
CA LEU A 130 -6.08 9.67 -11.69
C LEU A 130 -7.23 8.82 -11.16
N ARG A 131 -8.20 9.48 -10.58
CA ARG A 131 -9.43 8.88 -10.08
C ARG A 131 -10.64 9.54 -10.75
N CYS A 132 -11.72 8.78 -10.89
CA CYS A 132 -12.96 9.33 -11.38
C CYS A 132 -13.51 10.30 -10.33
N LYS A 133 -13.93 11.48 -10.79
CA LYS A 133 -14.52 12.49 -9.91
C LYS A 133 -15.77 11.91 -9.19
N ASP A 134 -15.94 12.31 -7.95
CA ASP A 134 -17.04 11.88 -7.08
C ASP A 134 -17.12 10.38 -6.78
N THR A 135 -16.15 9.62 -7.24
CA THR A 135 -15.90 8.23 -6.87
C THR A 135 -14.45 8.07 -6.42
N ILE A 136 -14.07 6.89 -6.01
CA ILE A 136 -12.67 6.54 -5.74
C ILE A 136 -12.13 5.56 -6.77
N SER A 137 -12.87 5.33 -7.85
CA SER A 137 -12.50 4.36 -8.89
C SER A 137 -11.18 4.73 -9.57
N PRO A 138 -10.23 3.80 -9.66
CA PRO A 138 -8.97 4.02 -10.35
C PRO A 138 -9.19 4.06 -11.86
N THR A 139 -9.05 5.24 -12.47
CA THR A 139 -9.20 5.41 -13.92
C THR A 139 -8.00 4.87 -14.68
N GLY A 140 -6.77 5.08 -14.19
CA GLY A 140 -5.56 4.64 -14.86
C GLY A 140 -5.49 3.13 -15.01
N THR A 141 -5.69 2.39 -13.93
CA THR A 141 -5.53 0.93 -13.94
C THR A 141 -6.67 0.22 -14.68
N ILE A 142 -7.90 0.65 -14.49
CA ILE A 142 -9.07 -0.01 -15.10
C ILE A 142 -9.28 0.49 -16.52
N ALA A 143 -9.43 1.80 -16.71
CA ALA A 143 -9.76 2.37 -18.01
C ALA A 143 -8.62 2.16 -19.03
N GLN A 144 -7.38 2.42 -18.66
CA GLN A 144 -6.23 2.18 -19.54
C GLN A 144 -5.99 0.68 -19.79
N GLY A 145 -6.21 -0.14 -18.78
CA GLY A 145 -6.12 -1.60 -18.91
C GLY A 145 -7.11 -2.17 -19.93
N LEU A 146 -8.23 -1.50 -20.14
CA LEU A 146 -9.25 -1.82 -21.15
C LEU A 146 -9.05 -1.09 -22.47
N GLY A 147 -7.97 -0.30 -22.61
CA GLY A 147 -7.71 0.49 -23.81
C GLY A 147 -8.64 1.69 -23.99
N ALA A 148 -9.25 2.18 -22.92
CA ALA A 148 -10.11 3.36 -22.98
C ALA A 148 -9.30 4.61 -23.36
N LYS A 149 -9.79 5.39 -24.30
CA LYS A 149 -9.16 6.65 -24.73
C LYS A 149 -9.53 7.76 -23.76
N GLN A 150 -8.52 8.53 -23.36
CA GLN A 150 -8.74 9.76 -22.61
C GLN A 150 -9.00 10.92 -23.59
N VAL A 151 -10.11 11.60 -23.39
CA VAL A 151 -10.48 12.75 -24.23
C VAL A 151 -10.73 13.98 -23.36
N ASN A 152 -10.47 15.17 -23.93
CA ASN A 152 -10.83 16.42 -23.30
C ASN A 152 -12.34 16.71 -23.45
N SER A 153 -12.79 17.85 -22.93
CA SER A 153 -14.20 18.26 -23.04
C SER A 153 -14.68 18.50 -24.49
N SER A 154 -13.77 18.66 -25.42
CA SER A 154 -14.06 18.81 -26.85
C SER A 154 -14.05 17.48 -27.61
N GLY A 155 -13.83 16.34 -26.92
CA GLY A 155 -13.77 15.02 -27.54
C GLY A 155 -12.41 14.68 -28.19
N GLU A 156 -11.41 15.53 -28.04
CA GLU A 156 -10.08 15.30 -28.59
C GLU A 156 -9.23 14.41 -27.69
N GLY A 157 -8.43 13.51 -28.27
CA GLY A 157 -7.53 12.63 -27.54
C GLY A 157 -6.49 13.40 -26.74
N TYR A 158 -6.54 13.27 -25.43
CA TYR A 158 -5.66 13.95 -24.49
C TYR A 158 -4.18 13.53 -24.64
N GLU A 159 -3.96 12.24 -24.81
CA GLU A 159 -2.61 11.65 -24.86
C GLU A 159 -1.80 12.13 -26.06
N MET A 160 -2.44 12.27 -27.21
CA MET A 160 -1.77 12.71 -28.43
C MET A 160 -1.35 14.19 -28.37
N ARG A 161 -2.10 15.01 -27.64
CA ARG A 161 -1.84 16.46 -27.58
C ARG A 161 -0.73 16.84 -26.61
N TYR A 162 -0.55 16.07 -25.56
CA TYR A 162 0.38 16.39 -24.45
C TYR A 162 1.58 15.46 -24.35
N GLY A 163 1.79 14.61 -25.33
CA GLY A 163 3.01 13.81 -25.45
C GLY A 163 3.18 12.70 -24.42
N ASN A 164 2.13 12.33 -23.71
CA ASN A 164 2.16 11.16 -22.85
C ASN A 164 2.02 9.89 -23.68
N THR A 165 3.12 9.51 -24.29
CA THR A 165 3.27 8.19 -24.86
C THR A 165 3.55 7.20 -23.75
N THR A 166 2.55 6.69 -23.13
CA THR A 166 2.68 5.44 -22.38
C THR A 166 2.68 4.30 -23.39
N SER A 167 3.84 3.94 -23.82
CA SER A 167 4.08 2.66 -24.49
C SER A 167 3.88 1.50 -23.55
#